data_5adac91f9acb218e4b765c4b0a1bc306
#
_entry.id   5adac91f9acb218e4b765c4b0a1bc306
#
_cell.length_a   1.000
_cell.length_b   1.000
_cell.length_c   1.000
_cell.angle_alpha   90.00
_cell.angle_beta   90.00
_cell.angle_gamma   90.00
#
_symmetry.space_group_name_H-M   'P 1'
#
loop_
_entity.id
_entity.type
_entity.pdbx_description
1 polymer ?
#
loop_
_entity_poly.entity_id
_entity_poly.type
_entity_poly.pdbx_seq_one_letter_code
_entity_poly.pdbx_strand_id
1 'polypeptide(L)'
;TDSGCAGGLMDDAFKYIMKVGGLETETSYPYVAEDEKCTFDKNKVVVSITGYKDVTGGENDLKKTIAEVGPVSVGIDASNPSFQFYSSGVYYEPECSTTMLDHAVLAVGYGTTANGTDYWIVKNSWGENWGMKGYIYMARNRDNNCGIATQPSYPLV
;
A
#
# COMPACT_ATOMS: atom_id res chain seq x y z
N THR A 1 -10.86 13.81 -1.98
CA THR A 1 -11.66 13.00 -2.93
C THR A 1 -10.71 12.41 -3.96
N ASP A 2 -10.82 11.13 -4.23
CA ASP A 2 -10.02 10.46 -5.25
C ASP A 2 -10.40 10.95 -6.66
N SER A 3 -9.44 10.91 -7.57
CA SER A 3 -9.53 11.54 -8.92
C SER A 3 -9.24 10.53 -10.05
N GLY A 4 -9.72 9.28 -9.90
CA GLY A 4 -9.55 8.22 -10.89
C GLY A 4 -8.07 7.97 -11.20
N CYS A 5 -7.69 8.00 -12.47
CA CYS A 5 -6.30 7.82 -12.91
C CYS A 5 -5.34 8.94 -12.47
N ALA A 6 -5.86 10.06 -11.95
CA ALA A 6 -5.05 11.13 -11.39
C ALA A 6 -4.69 10.93 -9.90
N GLY A 7 -5.04 9.78 -9.31
CA GLY A 7 -4.64 9.38 -7.97
C GLY A 7 -5.68 9.66 -6.87
N GLY A 8 -5.30 9.37 -5.63
CA GLY A 8 -6.16 9.51 -4.45
C GLY A 8 -5.43 9.17 -3.16
N LEU A 9 -6.18 9.09 -2.08
CA LEU A 9 -5.71 8.73 -0.75
C LEU A 9 -6.40 7.46 -0.27
N MET A 10 -5.66 6.60 0.45
CA MET A 10 -6.19 5.35 1.00
C MET A 10 -7.43 5.59 1.86
N ASP A 11 -7.41 6.60 2.72
CA ASP A 11 -8.52 6.94 3.62
C ASP A 11 -9.76 7.40 2.85
N ASP A 12 -9.59 8.12 1.75
CA ASP A 12 -10.72 8.53 0.91
C ASP A 12 -11.34 7.32 0.19
N ALA A 13 -10.51 6.35 -0.22
CA ALA A 13 -11.01 5.08 -0.74
C ALA A 13 -11.80 4.30 0.32
N PHE A 14 -11.31 4.21 1.57
CA PHE A 14 -12.06 3.55 2.66
C PHE A 14 -13.37 4.27 2.97
N LYS A 15 -13.38 5.60 3.03
CA LYS A 15 -14.60 6.40 3.21
C LYS A 15 -15.62 6.15 2.09
N TYR A 16 -15.14 6.05 0.85
CA TYR A 16 -16.00 5.73 -0.29
C TYR A 16 -16.61 4.33 -0.18
N ILE A 17 -15.81 3.31 0.14
CA ILE A 17 -16.28 1.93 0.31
C ILE A 17 -17.36 1.85 1.40
N MET A 18 -17.16 2.51 2.54
CA MET A 18 -18.16 2.61 3.61
C MET A 18 -19.46 3.27 3.10
N LYS A 19 -19.33 4.37 2.37
CA LYS A 19 -20.48 5.14 1.85
C LYS A 19 -21.33 4.34 0.86
N VAL A 20 -20.71 3.59 -0.05
CA VAL A 20 -21.44 2.80 -1.06
C VAL A 20 -21.88 1.45 -0.56
N GLY A 21 -21.31 0.96 0.54
CA GLY A 21 -21.72 -0.26 1.24
C GLY A 21 -20.87 -1.49 0.95
N GLY A 22 -19.71 -1.33 0.31
CA GLY A 22 -18.76 -2.41 0.11
C GLY A 22 -18.06 -2.42 -1.24
N LEU A 23 -17.42 -3.56 -1.53
CA LEU A 23 -16.68 -3.81 -2.76
C LEU A 23 -17.20 -5.04 -3.50
N GLU A 24 -17.16 -4.98 -4.83
CA GLU A 24 -17.32 -6.11 -5.72
C GLU A 24 -16.02 -6.90 -5.89
N THR A 25 -16.08 -8.06 -6.53
CA THR A 25 -14.87 -8.80 -6.94
C THR A 25 -14.19 -8.13 -8.14
N GLU A 26 -12.89 -8.41 -8.34
CA GLU A 26 -12.16 -8.02 -9.56
C GLU A 26 -12.86 -8.54 -10.83
N THR A 27 -13.47 -9.73 -10.77
CA THR A 27 -14.19 -10.31 -11.91
C THR A 27 -15.46 -9.55 -12.25
N SER A 28 -16.21 -9.04 -11.26
CA SER A 28 -17.47 -8.32 -11.52
C SER A 28 -17.24 -6.83 -11.79
N TYR A 29 -16.13 -6.26 -11.31
CA TYR A 29 -15.72 -4.87 -11.54
C TYR A 29 -14.22 -4.81 -11.79
N PRO A 30 -13.74 -5.15 -13.00
CA PRO A 30 -12.32 -5.26 -13.30
C PRO A 30 -11.65 -3.88 -13.39
N TYR A 31 -10.34 -3.87 -13.10
CA TYR A 31 -9.47 -2.73 -13.36
C TYR A 31 -9.15 -2.66 -14.86
N VAL A 32 -9.39 -1.52 -15.50
CA VAL A 32 -9.25 -1.32 -16.97
C VAL A 32 -8.18 -0.28 -17.33
N ALA A 33 -7.51 0.32 -16.34
CA ALA A 33 -6.44 1.32 -16.51
C ALA A 33 -6.86 2.60 -17.26
N GLU A 34 -8.13 2.94 -17.22
CA GLU A 34 -8.66 4.19 -17.79
C GLU A 34 -9.86 4.68 -16.99
N ASP A 35 -10.10 6.00 -17.04
CA ASP A 35 -11.25 6.61 -16.38
C ASP A 35 -12.52 6.30 -17.17
N GLU A 36 -13.45 5.58 -16.54
CA GLU A 36 -14.75 5.22 -17.09
C GLU A 36 -15.90 5.69 -16.19
N LYS A 37 -17.11 5.55 -16.72
CA LYS A 37 -18.31 5.72 -15.90
C LYS A 37 -18.37 4.62 -14.83
N CYS A 38 -18.57 5.01 -13.57
CA CYS A 38 -18.76 4.08 -12.47
C CYS A 38 -19.92 3.12 -12.75
N THR A 39 -19.64 1.83 -12.72
CA THR A 39 -20.60 0.72 -12.93
C THR A 39 -20.85 -0.10 -11.67
N PHE A 40 -20.49 0.44 -10.50
CA PHE A 40 -20.69 -0.24 -9.22
C PHE A 40 -22.13 -0.71 -9.04
N ASP A 41 -22.29 -1.99 -8.70
CA ASP A 41 -23.57 -2.65 -8.42
C ASP A 41 -23.60 -3.17 -6.99
N LYS A 42 -24.41 -2.53 -6.14
CA LYS A 42 -24.57 -2.91 -4.73
C LYS A 42 -25.00 -4.37 -4.54
N ASN A 43 -25.70 -4.97 -5.52
CA ASN A 43 -26.13 -6.37 -5.44
C ASN A 43 -25.00 -7.38 -5.66
N LYS A 44 -23.83 -6.92 -6.13
CA LYS A 44 -22.63 -7.73 -6.35
C LYS A 44 -21.57 -7.54 -5.27
N VAL A 45 -21.87 -6.79 -4.22
CA VAL A 45 -20.96 -6.59 -3.09
C VAL A 45 -20.70 -7.92 -2.39
N VAL A 46 -19.41 -8.22 -2.17
CA VAL A 46 -18.94 -9.44 -1.51
C VAL A 46 -18.23 -9.15 -0.17
N VAL A 47 -17.79 -7.93 0.05
CA VAL A 47 -17.17 -7.49 1.31
C VAL A 47 -17.56 -6.06 1.62
N SER A 48 -17.77 -5.76 2.89
CA SER A 48 -17.99 -4.41 3.41
C SER A 48 -16.99 -4.11 4.52
N ILE A 49 -16.77 -2.83 4.77
CA ILE A 49 -15.95 -2.35 5.88
C ILE A 49 -16.77 -1.45 6.78
N THR A 50 -16.47 -1.47 8.09
CA THR A 50 -17.19 -0.70 9.11
C THR A 50 -16.47 0.59 9.51
N GLY A 51 -15.21 0.71 9.14
CA GLY A 51 -14.34 1.84 9.44
C GLY A 51 -12.96 1.66 8.83
N TYR A 52 -12.05 2.53 9.24
CA TYR A 52 -10.62 2.38 8.99
C TYR A 52 -9.83 2.96 10.17
N LYS A 53 -8.56 2.63 10.24
CA LYS A 53 -7.68 3.06 11.32
C LYS A 53 -6.32 3.48 10.78
N ASP A 54 -5.84 4.65 11.22
CA ASP A 54 -4.48 5.12 10.95
C ASP A 54 -3.50 4.53 11.96
N VAL A 55 -2.29 4.22 11.51
CA VAL A 55 -1.19 3.75 12.35
C VAL A 55 -0.20 4.91 12.55
N THR A 56 -0.09 5.41 13.77
CA THR A 56 0.62 6.68 14.06
C THR A 56 1.93 6.52 14.83
N GLY A 57 2.26 5.33 15.29
CA GLY A 57 3.45 5.06 16.12
C GLY A 57 4.71 4.67 15.35
N GLY A 58 4.80 5.01 14.05
CA GLY A 58 5.97 4.73 13.23
C GLY A 58 6.17 3.25 12.91
N GLU A 59 7.40 2.86 12.56
CA GLU A 59 7.73 1.51 12.08
C GLU A 59 7.41 0.40 13.10
N ASN A 60 7.53 0.68 14.40
CA ASN A 60 7.19 -0.30 15.44
C ASN A 60 5.69 -0.63 15.47
N ASP A 61 4.85 0.39 15.38
CA ASP A 61 3.40 0.21 15.35
C ASP A 61 2.94 -0.39 14.00
N LEU A 62 3.59 -0.03 12.89
CA LEU A 62 3.33 -0.67 11.60
C LEU A 62 3.63 -2.17 11.66
N LYS A 63 4.78 -2.56 12.24
CA LYS A 63 5.14 -3.98 12.44
C LYS A 63 4.10 -4.71 13.30
N LYS A 64 3.71 -4.11 14.42
CA LYS A 64 2.69 -4.66 15.32
C LYS A 64 1.35 -4.83 14.60
N THR A 65 0.92 -3.82 13.86
CA THR A 65 -0.34 -3.85 13.11
C THR A 65 -0.34 -4.95 12.06
N ILE A 66 0.74 -5.10 11.28
CA ILE A 66 0.85 -6.18 10.30
C ILE A 66 0.79 -7.56 10.98
N ALA A 67 1.42 -7.72 12.15
CA ALA A 67 1.41 -8.99 12.88
C ALA A 67 0.04 -9.34 13.48
N GLU A 68 -0.73 -8.35 13.95
CA GLU A 68 -1.98 -8.55 14.68
C GLU A 68 -3.22 -8.48 13.78
N VAL A 69 -3.16 -7.65 12.72
CA VAL A 69 -4.32 -7.36 11.86
C VAL A 69 -4.14 -7.96 10.47
N GLY A 70 -2.96 -7.84 9.87
CA GLY A 70 -2.67 -8.28 8.50
C GLY A 70 -2.13 -7.13 7.64
N PRO A 71 -2.31 -7.20 6.30
CA PRO A 71 -1.79 -6.19 5.38
C PRO A 71 -2.28 -4.77 5.67
N VAL A 72 -1.38 -3.79 5.50
CA VAL A 72 -1.64 -2.37 5.77
C VAL A 72 -1.32 -1.55 4.52
N SER A 73 -2.22 -0.68 4.12
CA SER A 73 -1.99 0.28 3.04
C SER A 73 -1.02 1.35 3.51
N VAL A 74 0.01 1.66 2.73
CA VAL A 74 1.06 2.63 3.07
C VAL A 74 1.34 3.56 1.90
N GLY A 75 1.65 4.83 2.21
CA GLY A 75 2.23 5.76 1.25
C GLY A 75 3.75 5.67 1.29
N ILE A 76 4.39 5.81 0.15
CA ILE A 76 5.86 5.85 0.03
C ILE A 76 6.30 6.93 -0.95
N ASP A 77 7.55 7.37 -0.84
CA ASP A 77 8.25 8.09 -1.88
C ASP A 77 8.84 7.08 -2.88
N ALA A 78 8.25 6.99 -4.06
CA ALA A 78 8.69 6.16 -5.18
C ALA A 78 9.23 7.01 -6.35
N SER A 79 9.51 8.29 -6.13
CA SER A 79 9.94 9.24 -7.18
C SER A 79 11.34 8.95 -7.74
N ASN A 80 12.17 8.23 -6.99
CA ASN A 80 13.54 7.93 -7.39
C ASN A 80 13.58 6.86 -8.49
N PRO A 81 14.41 7.03 -9.55
CA PRO A 81 14.56 6.03 -10.60
C PRO A 81 14.99 4.64 -10.09
N SER A 82 15.75 4.59 -8.99
CA SER A 82 16.16 3.35 -8.33
C SER A 82 14.97 2.47 -7.91
N PHE A 83 13.82 3.08 -7.55
CA PHE A 83 12.59 2.34 -7.24
C PHE A 83 11.99 1.71 -8.50
N GLN A 84 11.93 2.46 -9.62
CA GLN A 84 11.37 1.96 -10.88
C GLN A 84 12.16 0.77 -11.43
N PHE A 85 13.49 0.77 -11.26
CA PHE A 85 14.39 -0.29 -11.73
C PHE A 85 14.73 -1.33 -10.67
N TYR A 86 14.01 -1.34 -9.55
CA TYR A 86 14.24 -2.36 -8.52
C TYR A 86 14.03 -3.78 -9.08
N SER A 87 14.93 -4.69 -8.74
CA SER A 87 14.85 -6.08 -9.17
C SER A 87 14.96 -7.09 -8.03
N SER A 88 15.80 -6.84 -7.03
CA SER A 88 15.98 -7.77 -5.90
C SER A 88 16.74 -7.13 -4.73
N GLY A 89 16.78 -7.83 -3.58
CA GLY A 89 17.47 -7.40 -2.36
C GLY A 89 16.66 -6.39 -1.54
N VAL A 90 17.26 -5.86 -0.49
CA VAL A 90 16.63 -4.84 0.36
C VAL A 90 16.89 -3.46 -0.23
N TYR A 91 15.83 -2.79 -0.67
CA TYR A 91 15.87 -1.44 -1.22
C TYR A 91 16.06 -0.42 -0.09
N TYR A 92 17.09 0.38 -0.22
CA TYR A 92 17.36 1.54 0.60
C TYR A 92 17.78 2.71 -0.28
N GLU A 93 17.08 3.84 -0.18
CA GLU A 93 17.36 5.04 -0.97
C GLU A 93 17.63 6.22 -0.04
N PRO A 94 18.91 6.69 0.05
CA PRO A 94 19.25 7.80 0.93
C PRO A 94 18.53 9.11 0.59
N GLU A 95 18.18 9.33 -0.67
CA GLU A 95 17.51 10.55 -1.14
C GLU A 95 15.97 10.50 -1.00
N CYS A 96 15.44 9.38 -0.52
CA CYS A 96 14.00 9.24 -0.30
C CYS A 96 13.47 10.24 0.74
N SER A 97 12.36 10.90 0.41
CA SER A 97 11.60 11.69 1.38
C SER A 97 10.86 10.78 2.36
N THR A 98 10.72 11.21 3.61
CA THR A 98 9.87 10.58 4.63
C THR A 98 8.50 11.22 4.73
N THR A 99 8.25 12.34 4.03
CA THR A 99 7.02 13.14 4.14
C THR A 99 6.37 13.47 2.80
N MET A 100 7.14 13.61 1.72
CA MET A 100 6.61 13.81 0.37
C MET A 100 6.40 12.45 -0.27
N LEU A 101 5.20 11.91 -0.12
CA LEU A 101 4.82 10.59 -0.59
C LEU A 101 4.00 10.71 -1.88
N ASP A 102 4.30 9.90 -2.88
CA ASP A 102 3.70 9.98 -4.22
C ASP A 102 3.12 8.66 -4.73
N HIS A 103 3.25 7.58 -3.95
CA HIS A 103 2.78 6.26 -4.37
C HIS A 103 2.16 5.50 -3.20
N ALA A 104 1.05 4.83 -3.44
CA ALA A 104 0.38 3.96 -2.48
C ALA A 104 0.65 2.49 -2.80
N VAL A 105 1.05 1.72 -1.81
CA VAL A 105 1.37 0.29 -1.91
C VAL A 105 0.87 -0.46 -0.68
N LEU A 106 1.02 -1.78 -0.65
CA LEU A 106 0.51 -2.63 0.42
C LEU A 106 1.67 -3.30 1.17
N ALA A 107 1.88 -2.95 2.44
CA ALA A 107 2.80 -3.67 3.32
C ALA A 107 2.12 -4.96 3.79
N VAL A 108 2.66 -6.12 3.38
CA VAL A 108 2.07 -7.44 3.63
C VAL A 108 2.83 -8.26 4.66
N GLY A 109 4.03 -7.82 5.03
CA GLY A 109 4.87 -8.54 5.98
C GLY A 109 6.19 -7.83 6.26
N TYR A 110 7.04 -8.50 6.99
CA TYR A 110 8.39 -8.03 7.32
C TYR A 110 9.31 -9.22 7.59
N GLY A 111 10.60 -8.98 7.56
CA GLY A 111 11.60 -9.99 7.84
C GLY A 111 12.96 -9.41 8.12
N THR A 112 13.92 -10.30 8.30
CA THR A 112 15.33 -9.96 8.45
C THR A 112 16.14 -10.94 7.59
N THR A 113 17.07 -10.44 6.82
CA THR A 113 17.94 -11.26 5.97
C THR A 113 18.93 -12.05 6.80
N ALA A 114 19.60 -13.04 6.22
CA ALA A 114 20.59 -13.86 6.89
C ALA A 114 21.77 -13.04 7.47
N ASN A 115 22.08 -11.89 6.88
CA ASN A 115 23.11 -10.97 7.39
C ASN A 115 22.60 -9.89 8.35
N GLY A 116 21.33 -10.01 8.81
CA GLY A 116 20.77 -9.14 9.84
C GLY A 116 20.15 -7.84 9.32
N THR A 117 19.88 -7.70 8.01
CA THR A 117 19.23 -6.51 7.45
C THR A 117 17.71 -6.66 7.54
N ASP A 118 17.07 -5.74 8.26
CA ASP A 118 15.61 -5.70 8.42
C ASP A 118 14.92 -5.14 7.18
N TYR A 119 13.76 -5.71 6.81
CA TYR A 119 12.99 -5.26 5.67
C TYR A 119 11.48 -5.40 5.85
N TRP A 120 10.74 -4.64 5.07
CA TRP A 120 9.31 -4.77 4.81
C TRP A 120 9.07 -5.55 3.54
N ILE A 121 8.07 -6.40 3.51
CA ILE A 121 7.57 -7.05 2.29
C ILE A 121 6.41 -6.21 1.78
N VAL A 122 6.58 -5.61 0.61
CA VAL A 122 5.64 -4.65 0.04
C VAL A 122 5.16 -5.15 -1.32
N LYS A 123 3.83 -5.23 -1.47
CA LYS A 123 3.19 -5.52 -2.75
C LYS A 123 2.97 -4.23 -3.52
N ASN A 124 3.53 -4.15 -4.73
CA ASN A 124 3.30 -3.05 -5.67
C ASN A 124 2.14 -3.37 -6.62
N SER A 125 1.72 -2.38 -7.41
CA SER A 125 0.62 -2.47 -8.39
C SER A 125 1.09 -2.38 -9.84
N TRP A 126 2.37 -2.70 -10.13
CA TRP A 126 2.96 -2.57 -11.47
C TRP A 126 3.12 -3.91 -12.20
N GLY A 127 2.43 -4.96 -11.73
CA GLY A 127 2.43 -6.29 -12.32
C GLY A 127 3.60 -7.17 -11.86
N GLU A 128 3.51 -8.45 -12.20
CA GLU A 128 4.49 -9.47 -11.75
C GLU A 128 5.86 -9.36 -12.43
N ASN A 129 5.97 -8.61 -13.53
CA ASN A 129 7.24 -8.39 -14.24
C ASN A 129 8.12 -7.33 -13.56
N TRP A 130 7.59 -6.56 -12.62
CA TRP A 130 8.34 -5.59 -11.85
C TRP A 130 8.85 -6.22 -10.54
N GLY A 131 10.08 -5.87 -10.15
CA GLY A 131 10.69 -6.30 -8.91
C GLY A 131 10.74 -7.81 -8.73
N MET A 132 10.48 -8.29 -7.52
CA MET A 132 10.41 -9.71 -7.19
C MET A 132 8.97 -10.22 -7.36
N LYS A 133 8.55 -10.50 -8.59
CA LYS A 133 7.18 -10.93 -8.93
C LYS A 133 6.10 -9.96 -8.43
N GLY A 134 6.34 -8.67 -8.63
CA GLY A 134 5.43 -7.60 -8.20
C GLY A 134 5.65 -7.10 -6.78
N TYR A 135 6.64 -7.63 -6.06
CA TYR A 135 6.99 -7.25 -4.68
C TYR A 135 8.35 -6.56 -4.61
N ILE A 136 8.52 -5.78 -3.55
CA ILE A 136 9.77 -5.14 -3.17
C ILE A 136 10.05 -5.38 -1.69
N TYR A 137 11.30 -5.64 -1.33
CA TYR A 137 11.76 -5.59 0.06
C TYR A 137 12.31 -4.20 0.34
N MET A 138 11.65 -3.44 1.19
CA MET A 138 12.05 -2.08 1.56
C MET A 138 12.73 -2.06 2.91
N ALA A 139 13.76 -1.22 3.07
CA ALA A 139 14.49 -1.09 4.33
C ALA A 139 13.55 -0.80 5.50
N ARG A 140 13.72 -1.55 6.60
CA ARG A 140 13.02 -1.40 7.87
C ARG A 140 14.00 -1.01 8.96
N ASN A 141 13.54 -0.21 9.93
CA ASN A 141 14.38 0.30 11.02
C ASN A 141 15.57 1.15 10.53
N ARG A 142 15.38 1.88 9.44
CA ARG A 142 16.35 2.79 8.86
C ARG A 142 15.72 4.17 8.66
N ASP A 143 15.38 4.81 9.78
CA ASP A 143 14.85 6.19 9.83
C ASP A 143 13.62 6.40 8.95
N ASN A 144 12.69 5.44 8.97
CA ASN A 144 11.46 5.50 8.15
C ASN A 144 11.76 5.76 6.67
N ASN A 145 12.72 5.03 6.09
CA ASN A 145 13.16 5.22 4.72
C ASN A 145 11.97 5.18 3.74
N CYS A 146 11.95 6.13 2.81
CA CYS A 146 10.87 6.38 1.85
C CYS A 146 9.48 6.62 2.49
N GLY A 147 9.41 6.93 3.78
CA GLY A 147 8.18 7.33 4.46
C GLY A 147 7.17 6.21 4.70
N ILE A 148 7.57 4.95 4.62
CA ILE A 148 6.65 3.78 4.68
C ILE A 148 5.76 3.76 5.92
N ALA A 149 6.21 4.32 7.05
CA ALA A 149 5.44 4.40 8.29
C ALA A 149 4.88 5.80 8.58
N THR A 150 4.79 6.68 7.57
CA THR A 150 4.30 8.04 7.73
C THR A 150 2.77 8.11 7.69
N GLN A 151 2.12 7.38 6.77
CA GLN A 151 0.67 7.39 6.57
C GLN A 151 0.10 5.98 6.36
N PRO A 152 0.36 5.01 7.26
CA PRO A 152 -0.25 3.70 7.13
C PRO A 152 -1.70 3.73 7.60
N SER A 153 -2.57 3.01 6.89
CA SER A 153 -3.97 2.81 7.30
C SER A 153 -4.50 1.44 6.89
N TYR A 154 -5.52 0.95 7.58
CA TYR A 154 -6.14 -0.33 7.28
C TYR A 154 -7.65 -0.29 7.54
N PRO A 155 -8.46 -1.05 6.75
CA PRO A 155 -9.89 -1.11 6.94
C PRO A 155 -10.28 -1.99 8.14
N LEU A 156 -11.43 -1.68 8.76
CA LEU A 156 -12.09 -2.50 9.78
C LEU A 156 -13.22 -3.29 9.11
N VAL A 157 -13.17 -4.59 9.20
CA VAL A 157 -14.18 -5.53 8.67
C VAL A 157 -15.04 -6.08 9.79
#